data_1515131d563becae0d00d44b6f3dcd65
#
_entry.id   1515131d563becae0d00d44b6f3dcd65
#
_cell.length_a   1.000
_cell.length_b   1.000
_cell.length_c   1.000
_cell.angle_alpha   90.00
_cell.angle_beta   90.00
_cell.angle_gamma   90.00
#
_symmetry.space_group_name_H-M   'P 1'
#
loop_
_entity.id
_entity.type
_entity.pdbx_description
1 polymer ?
#
loop_
_entity_poly.entity_id
_entity_poly.type
_entity_poly.pdbx_seq_one_letter_code
_entity_poly.pdbx_strand_id
1 'polypeptide(L)'
;MSSWGKVRFFMLSLAFTTALGSKLPAQAQAPRYDLLLKGGHVIDPANDVDKVADVGISAGKIAAVAESIPASAAEKVVDVSGLYVTPGLIDIHYHLGHGGSPLNWFAPEARSQAGPLGVPADLALAAGVTTVVDAGTAGADTFLQEKEEVIDHARVRVLAFLNIVADGMNGGLEQTVDQMDPQLCAQTIRKFPDLIVGVKTAHFWTEKPWDALHPPWAAVDRAEECGRLANVPVMFDFWPRPERTYAELILKKMRPGDIHTHVFAQQFPILLPDGKLNPILAEARRRGVVFDVGHGAGSFWFRNAVPAVKQGFIPDSMSTDLHLGDFTVLSMTEVMSKFLAMGVPLEDLIRRSTVNPAKEIRRPDLGTLSIGQEADVAVLEELHGHFGYIDDGNARMNGNVKVVARMTIRGGRIVYDPSGLSMVEWEKAPKQYFTTPQLGSSPPAKADK
;
A
#
# COMPACT_ATOMS: atom_id res chain seq x y z
N MET A 1 -20.92 105.56 1.27
CA MET A 1 -21.96 105.38 2.24
C MET A 1 -21.77 104.04 2.92
N SER A 2 -21.52 104.16 4.17
CA SER A 2 -21.20 103.25 5.24
C SER A 2 -22.13 102.09 5.48
N SER A 3 -21.73 100.95 5.86
CA SER A 3 -22.28 100.23 7.00
C SER A 3 -21.35 99.14 7.46
N TRP A 4 -21.07 99.19 8.72
CA TRP A 4 -20.25 98.31 9.51
C TRP A 4 -21.04 97.04 9.86
N GLY A 5 -20.44 95.84 9.64
CA GLY A 5 -20.96 94.53 10.09
C GLY A 5 -20.08 93.94 11.17
N LYS A 6 -20.69 93.58 12.29
CA LYS A 6 -20.15 93.12 13.57
C LYS A 6 -19.53 91.68 13.46
N VAL A 7 -18.32 91.58 13.95
CA VAL A 7 -17.62 90.26 14.17
C VAL A 7 -18.19 89.65 15.46
N ARG A 8 -18.70 88.42 15.38
CA ARG A 8 -19.01 87.56 16.54
C ARG A 8 -17.98 86.47 16.67
N PHE A 9 -17.31 86.51 17.83
CA PHE A 9 -16.42 85.38 18.26
C PHE A 9 -17.32 84.24 18.70
N PHE A 10 -17.08 83.05 18.09
CA PHE A 10 -17.57 81.74 18.57
C PHE A 10 -16.42 81.05 19.32
N MET A 11 -16.62 80.84 20.63
CA MET A 11 -15.73 79.93 21.41
C MET A 11 -16.13 78.49 21.07
N LEU A 12 -15.17 77.73 20.57
CA LEU A 12 -15.25 76.28 20.31
C LEU A 12 -14.83 75.58 21.61
N SER A 13 -15.75 74.97 22.32
CA SER A 13 -15.49 74.08 23.45
C SER A 13 -15.08 72.73 22.91
N LEU A 14 -13.80 72.33 23.17
CA LEU A 14 -13.25 71.01 22.82
C LEU A 14 -13.68 70.00 23.91
N ALA A 15 -14.65 69.16 23.63
CA ALA A 15 -14.97 68.01 24.47
C ALA A 15 -14.02 66.84 24.17
N PHE A 16 -13.19 66.49 25.12
CA PHE A 16 -12.39 65.27 25.08
C PHE A 16 -13.28 64.06 25.40
N THR A 17 -13.67 63.32 24.39
CA THR A 17 -14.26 62.01 24.57
C THR A 17 -13.18 60.93 24.68
N THR A 18 -12.96 60.44 25.90
CA THR A 18 -12.14 59.22 26.14
C THR A 18 -12.87 58.02 25.60
N ALA A 19 -12.46 57.54 24.44
CA ALA A 19 -12.93 56.25 23.90
C ALA A 19 -12.32 55.12 24.73
N LEU A 20 -13.08 54.49 25.61
CA LEU A 20 -12.76 53.17 26.16
C LEU A 20 -12.79 52.17 24.98
N GLY A 21 -11.63 51.79 24.49
CA GLY A 21 -11.48 50.72 23.54
C GLY A 21 -11.84 49.37 24.19
N SER A 22 -13.07 48.93 24.02
CA SER A 22 -13.46 47.56 24.30
C SER A 22 -12.69 46.66 23.33
N LYS A 23 -11.66 45.93 23.86
CA LYS A 23 -11.05 44.81 23.13
C LYS A 23 -12.16 43.80 22.88
N LEU A 24 -12.65 43.72 21.63
CA LEU A 24 -13.45 42.57 21.18
C LEU A 24 -12.63 41.29 21.46
N PRO A 25 -13.27 40.23 22.01
CA PRO A 25 -12.61 38.98 22.17
C PRO A 25 -12.15 38.52 20.78
N ALA A 26 -10.87 38.11 20.67
CA ALA A 26 -10.33 37.54 19.44
C ALA A 26 -11.25 36.36 19.06
N GLN A 27 -11.92 36.51 17.93
CA GLN A 27 -12.77 35.45 17.39
C GLN A 27 -11.86 34.23 17.19
N ALA A 28 -12.15 33.11 17.85
CA ALA A 28 -11.37 31.87 17.71
C ALA A 28 -11.36 31.53 16.21
N GLN A 29 -10.17 31.51 15.65
CA GLN A 29 -9.98 31.14 14.24
C GLN A 29 -10.44 29.70 14.09
N ALA A 30 -11.27 29.41 13.07
CA ALA A 30 -11.72 28.04 12.79
C ALA A 30 -10.50 27.11 12.65
N PRO A 31 -10.60 25.85 13.09
CA PRO A 31 -9.53 24.88 12.93
C PRO A 31 -9.11 24.80 11.46
N ARG A 32 -7.79 24.73 11.23
CA ARG A 32 -7.22 24.64 9.88
C ARG A 32 -7.12 23.19 9.40
N TYR A 33 -7.07 22.25 10.36
CA TYR A 33 -6.86 20.83 10.09
C TYR A 33 -7.98 20.02 10.74
N ASP A 34 -8.47 19.02 10.01
CA ASP A 34 -9.43 18.04 10.52
C ASP A 34 -8.73 17.07 11.49
N LEU A 35 -7.47 16.72 11.16
CA LEU A 35 -6.64 15.82 11.94
C LEU A 35 -5.19 16.32 11.97
N LEU A 36 -4.59 16.28 13.14
CA LEU A 36 -3.17 16.58 13.36
C LEU A 36 -2.50 15.37 14.02
N LEU A 37 -1.51 14.79 13.35
CA LEU A 37 -0.58 13.82 13.94
C LEU A 37 0.60 14.60 14.52
N LYS A 38 0.79 14.50 15.83
CA LYS A 38 1.73 15.38 16.55
C LYS A 38 2.93 14.61 17.09
N GLY A 39 4.14 15.16 16.83
CA GLY A 39 5.38 14.72 17.46
C GLY A 39 5.97 13.40 16.94
N GLY A 40 5.48 12.87 15.82
CA GLY A 40 5.98 11.63 15.24
C GLY A 40 7.30 11.81 14.48
N HIS A 41 8.07 10.74 14.35
CA HIS A 41 9.22 10.72 13.47
C HIS A 41 8.75 10.48 12.03
N VAL A 42 8.69 11.52 11.23
CA VAL A 42 8.23 11.46 9.84
C VAL A 42 9.34 10.91 8.95
N ILE A 43 9.04 9.81 8.23
CA ILE A 43 9.89 9.27 7.18
C ILE A 43 9.10 9.31 5.87
N ASP A 44 9.43 10.26 5.01
CA ASP A 44 8.85 10.40 3.67
C ASP A 44 9.96 10.46 2.61
N PRO A 45 10.36 9.30 2.06
CA PRO A 45 11.46 9.25 1.12
C PRO A 45 11.21 9.97 -0.21
N ALA A 46 9.96 10.28 -0.55
CA ALA A 46 9.62 11.05 -1.75
C ALA A 46 10.01 12.54 -1.62
N ASN A 47 10.05 13.05 -0.39
CA ASN A 47 10.35 14.45 -0.07
C ASN A 47 11.66 14.61 0.72
N ASP A 48 12.48 13.55 0.82
CA ASP A 48 13.73 13.52 1.61
C ASP A 48 13.52 13.99 3.06
N VAL A 49 12.39 13.59 3.68
CA VAL A 49 12.07 13.89 5.08
C VAL A 49 12.38 12.68 5.94
N ASP A 50 13.23 12.88 6.94
CA ASP A 50 13.56 11.91 8.00
C ASP A 50 13.84 12.68 9.30
N LYS A 51 12.77 13.08 10.00
CA LYS A 51 12.86 13.89 11.22
C LYS A 51 11.57 13.90 12.01
N VAL A 52 11.66 14.32 13.28
CA VAL A 52 10.45 14.61 14.09
C VAL A 52 9.71 15.80 13.49
N ALA A 53 8.43 15.61 13.19
CA ALA A 53 7.55 16.63 12.62
C ALA A 53 6.08 16.32 12.90
N ASP A 54 5.24 17.33 12.72
CA ASP A 54 3.80 17.23 12.78
C ASP A 54 3.21 17.13 11.37
N VAL A 55 2.15 16.32 11.20
CA VAL A 55 1.45 16.17 9.93
C VAL A 55 0.00 16.65 10.09
N GLY A 56 -0.34 17.74 9.41
CA GLY A 56 -1.69 18.30 9.37
C GLY A 56 -2.47 17.81 8.15
N ILE A 57 -3.67 17.30 8.38
CA ILE A 57 -4.57 16.76 7.36
C ILE A 57 -5.82 17.62 7.32
N SER A 58 -6.26 17.98 6.11
CA SER A 58 -7.51 18.72 5.90
C SER A 58 -8.20 18.28 4.61
N ALA A 59 -9.52 18.11 4.66
CA ALA A 59 -10.33 17.67 3.53
C ALA A 59 -9.80 16.40 2.84
N GLY A 60 -9.29 15.45 3.64
CA GLY A 60 -8.76 14.18 3.14
C GLY A 60 -7.38 14.27 2.50
N LYS A 61 -6.69 15.41 2.60
CA LYS A 61 -5.39 15.66 1.96
C LYS A 61 -4.32 16.04 2.98
N ILE A 62 -3.06 15.76 2.66
CA ILE A 62 -1.93 16.31 3.39
C ILE A 62 -1.93 17.83 3.20
N ALA A 63 -2.11 18.56 4.28
CA ALA A 63 -2.15 20.03 4.26
C ALA A 63 -0.87 20.68 4.76
N ALA A 64 -0.14 20.00 5.64
CA ALA A 64 1.15 20.45 6.13
C ALA A 64 2.00 19.29 6.66
N VAL A 65 3.33 19.39 6.48
CA VAL A 65 4.34 18.65 7.23
C VAL A 65 5.31 19.71 7.78
N ALA A 66 5.33 19.89 9.09
CA ALA A 66 6.09 21.00 9.72
C ALA A 66 6.65 20.57 11.07
N GLU A 67 7.72 21.23 11.51
CA GLU A 67 8.39 20.92 12.80
C GLU A 67 7.46 21.06 14.00
N SER A 68 6.53 21.99 13.95
CA SER A 68 5.49 22.14 14.99
C SER A 68 4.26 22.85 14.44
N ILE A 69 3.09 22.26 14.73
CA ILE A 69 1.79 22.82 14.44
C ILE A 69 1.06 22.99 15.78
N PRO A 70 0.50 24.16 16.09
CA PRO A 70 -0.26 24.35 17.32
C PRO A 70 -1.45 23.38 17.39
N ALA A 71 -1.65 22.72 18.52
CA ALA A 71 -2.78 21.80 18.73
C ALA A 71 -4.14 22.49 18.51
N SER A 72 -4.24 23.79 18.82
CA SER A 72 -5.45 24.61 18.60
C SER A 72 -5.79 24.85 17.13
N ALA A 73 -4.91 24.46 16.20
CA ALA A 73 -5.15 24.58 14.76
C ALA A 73 -5.86 23.36 14.18
N ALA A 74 -6.18 22.33 14.99
CA ALA A 74 -6.82 21.10 14.53
C ALA A 74 -8.08 20.78 15.33
N GLU A 75 -9.05 20.17 14.67
CA GLU A 75 -10.25 19.64 15.34
C GLU A 75 -9.92 18.41 16.19
N LYS A 76 -9.09 17.52 15.63
CA LYS A 76 -8.60 16.32 16.32
C LYS A 76 -7.09 16.30 16.31
N VAL A 77 -6.51 16.06 17.48
CA VAL A 77 -5.06 15.90 17.67
C VAL A 77 -4.78 14.48 18.14
N VAL A 78 -3.85 13.80 17.51
CA VAL A 78 -3.36 12.49 17.93
C VAL A 78 -1.88 12.62 18.22
N ASP A 79 -1.49 12.30 19.46
CA ASP A 79 -0.09 12.21 19.85
C ASP A 79 0.50 10.90 19.32
N VAL A 80 1.48 11.04 18.44
CA VAL A 80 2.23 9.93 17.84
C VAL A 80 3.73 10.02 18.17
N SER A 81 4.04 10.69 19.28
CA SER A 81 5.42 10.80 19.76
C SER A 81 6.04 9.44 20.01
N GLY A 82 7.28 9.25 19.53
CA GLY A 82 7.98 7.96 19.61
C GLY A 82 7.56 6.94 18.55
N LEU A 83 6.63 7.28 17.68
CA LEU A 83 6.20 6.45 16.55
C LEU A 83 6.70 7.03 15.23
N TYR A 84 6.78 6.19 14.21
CA TYR A 84 7.11 6.59 12.84
C TYR A 84 5.84 6.95 12.08
N VAL A 85 5.84 8.08 11.39
CA VAL A 85 4.76 8.53 10.51
C VAL A 85 5.28 8.48 9.08
N THR A 86 4.68 7.64 8.25
CA THR A 86 5.12 7.40 6.88
C THR A 86 3.96 7.60 5.91
N PRO A 87 4.21 7.76 4.59
CA PRO A 87 3.16 7.52 3.61
C PRO A 87 2.52 6.17 3.85
N GLY A 88 1.25 6.02 3.51
CA GLY A 88 0.60 4.73 3.53
C GLY A 88 1.35 3.71 2.67
N LEU A 89 1.56 2.52 3.22
CA LEU A 89 2.29 1.46 2.53
C LEU A 89 1.50 0.97 1.31
N ILE A 90 2.23 0.50 0.30
CA ILE A 90 1.70 -0.01 -0.95
C ILE A 90 2.15 -1.45 -1.12
N ASP A 91 1.21 -2.37 -1.19
CA ASP A 91 1.43 -3.78 -1.46
C ASP A 91 1.06 -4.11 -2.90
N ILE A 92 2.08 -4.27 -3.75
CA ILE A 92 1.85 -4.47 -5.19
C ILE A 92 1.58 -5.93 -5.59
N HIS A 93 1.62 -6.84 -4.64
CA HIS A 93 1.32 -8.25 -4.90
C HIS A 93 0.38 -8.80 -3.82
N TYR A 94 -0.90 -8.82 -4.14
CA TYR A 94 -1.97 -9.19 -3.24
C TYR A 94 -3.04 -9.95 -4.03
N HIS A 95 -3.73 -10.91 -3.43
CA HIS A 95 -4.80 -11.63 -4.09
C HIS A 95 -6.14 -11.37 -3.40
N LEU A 96 -7.08 -10.82 -4.16
CA LEU A 96 -8.41 -10.48 -3.67
C LEU A 96 -9.34 -11.69 -3.72
N GLY A 97 -10.13 -11.88 -2.67
CA GLY A 97 -11.18 -12.90 -2.62
C GLY A 97 -12.57 -12.29 -2.59
N HIS A 98 -13.46 -12.87 -3.34
CA HIS A 98 -14.89 -12.62 -3.22
C HIS A 98 -15.36 -13.20 -1.89
N GLY A 99 -15.15 -12.51 -0.77
CA GLY A 99 -15.75 -12.74 0.54
C GLY A 99 -16.23 -14.14 0.88
N GLY A 100 -15.47 -15.17 0.51
CA GLY A 100 -15.80 -16.54 0.89
C GLY A 100 -15.99 -16.59 2.40
N SER A 101 -17.06 -17.25 2.85
CA SER A 101 -17.36 -17.36 4.28
C SER A 101 -16.07 -17.69 5.06
N PRO A 102 -15.80 -17.03 6.19
CA PRO A 102 -14.70 -17.41 7.09
C PRO A 102 -14.67 -18.90 7.44
N LEU A 103 -15.79 -19.58 7.31
CA LEU A 103 -15.91 -21.03 7.47
C LEU A 103 -15.17 -21.83 6.38
N ASN A 104 -14.96 -21.27 5.20
CA ASN A 104 -14.19 -21.91 4.12
C ASN A 104 -12.70 -21.95 4.42
N TRP A 105 -12.21 -21.13 5.36
CA TRP A 105 -10.82 -21.14 5.81
C TRP A 105 -10.43 -22.46 6.52
N PHE A 106 -11.40 -23.14 7.14
CA PHE A 106 -11.15 -24.32 7.97
C PHE A 106 -11.51 -25.64 7.29
N ALA A 107 -12.08 -25.60 6.08
CA ALA A 107 -12.48 -26.80 5.33
C ALA A 107 -11.63 -26.97 4.07
N PRO A 108 -10.61 -27.86 4.08
CA PRO A 108 -9.77 -28.11 2.88
C PRO A 108 -10.57 -28.54 1.66
N GLU A 109 -11.67 -29.23 1.85
CA GLU A 109 -12.56 -29.70 0.78
C GLU A 109 -13.35 -28.54 0.15
N ALA A 110 -13.58 -27.45 0.88
CA ALA A 110 -14.25 -26.26 0.35
C ALA A 110 -13.31 -25.40 -0.52
N ARG A 111 -11.99 -25.56 -0.37
CA ARG A 111 -10.98 -24.82 -1.16
C ARG A 111 -11.03 -25.18 -2.65
N SER A 112 -11.49 -26.38 -3.01
CA SER A 112 -11.60 -26.82 -4.40
C SER A 112 -12.87 -26.30 -5.10
N GLN A 113 -13.80 -25.70 -4.35
CA GLN A 113 -15.10 -25.22 -4.87
C GLN A 113 -15.32 -23.71 -4.65
N ALA A 114 -14.52 -23.09 -3.81
CA ALA A 114 -14.55 -21.66 -3.59
C ALA A 114 -13.58 -21.00 -4.58
N GLY A 115 -14.03 -20.09 -5.39
CA GLY A 115 -13.22 -19.29 -6.31
C GLY A 115 -11.84 -18.88 -5.81
N PRO A 116 -11.17 -17.90 -6.38
CA PRO A 116 -9.75 -17.63 -6.16
C PRO A 116 -9.37 -17.57 -4.67
N LEU A 117 -8.15 -18.01 -4.35
CA LEU A 117 -7.59 -18.12 -3.01
C LEU A 117 -7.36 -16.75 -2.32
N GLY A 118 -8.09 -15.72 -2.71
CA GLY A 118 -7.89 -14.36 -2.25
C GLY A 118 -8.41 -14.09 -0.83
N VAL A 119 -7.96 -13.00 -0.27
CA VAL A 119 -8.30 -12.50 1.08
C VAL A 119 -9.07 -11.18 0.99
N PRO A 120 -9.84 -10.79 2.03
CA PRO A 120 -10.47 -9.48 2.05
C PRO A 120 -9.44 -8.35 1.94
N ALA A 121 -9.67 -7.41 1.00
CA ALA A 121 -8.76 -6.30 0.75
C ALA A 121 -8.43 -5.47 2.00
N ASP A 122 -9.42 -5.22 2.84
CA ASP A 122 -9.29 -4.38 4.05
C ASP A 122 -8.42 -4.99 5.17
N LEU A 123 -8.01 -6.28 5.08
CA LEU A 123 -7.03 -6.85 5.99
C LEU A 123 -5.69 -6.12 5.91
N ALA A 124 -5.34 -5.61 4.75
CA ALA A 124 -4.12 -4.84 4.51
C ALA A 124 -4.02 -3.59 5.40
N LEU A 125 -5.15 -2.98 5.76
CA LEU A 125 -5.21 -1.80 6.64
C LEU A 125 -4.60 -2.06 8.02
N ALA A 126 -4.65 -3.31 8.52
CA ALA A 126 -4.06 -3.68 9.81
C ALA A 126 -2.50 -3.65 9.80
N ALA A 127 -1.91 -3.53 8.63
CA ALA A 127 -0.46 -3.47 8.44
C ALA A 127 0.06 -2.09 7.97
N GLY A 128 -0.76 -1.03 8.02
CA GLY A 128 -0.37 0.27 7.51
C GLY A 128 -0.49 0.41 5.98
N VAL A 129 -1.00 -0.61 5.30
CA VAL A 129 -1.16 -0.59 3.84
C VAL A 129 -2.43 0.17 3.48
N THR A 130 -2.30 1.18 2.65
CA THR A 130 -3.42 2.00 2.16
C THR A 130 -3.77 1.73 0.70
N THR A 131 -2.89 1.03 0.00
CA THR A 131 -3.09 0.61 -1.40
C THR A 131 -2.62 -0.83 -1.57
N VAL A 132 -3.50 -1.68 -2.09
CA VAL A 132 -3.16 -3.03 -2.55
C VAL A 132 -3.31 -3.11 -4.07
N VAL A 133 -2.49 -3.93 -4.70
CA VAL A 133 -2.64 -4.23 -6.13
C VAL A 133 -2.93 -5.72 -6.25
N ASP A 134 -4.12 -6.05 -6.73
CA ASP A 134 -4.45 -7.43 -7.06
C ASP A 134 -3.53 -7.96 -8.15
N ALA A 135 -2.90 -9.09 -7.90
CA ALA A 135 -1.88 -9.64 -8.79
C ALA A 135 -2.47 -10.70 -9.75
N GLY A 136 -3.51 -10.30 -10.45
CA GLY A 136 -4.09 -11.12 -11.52
C GLY A 136 -5.09 -12.16 -11.05
N THR A 137 -5.74 -11.94 -9.91
CA THR A 137 -6.89 -12.77 -9.50
C THR A 137 -7.95 -12.73 -10.60
N ALA A 138 -8.23 -11.54 -11.14
CA ALA A 138 -9.12 -11.38 -12.29
C ALA A 138 -8.37 -11.26 -13.63
N GLY A 139 -9.03 -11.76 -14.69
CA GLY A 139 -8.67 -11.52 -16.08
C GLY A 139 -9.72 -10.66 -16.79
N ALA A 140 -9.62 -10.56 -18.13
CA ALA A 140 -10.46 -9.66 -18.90
C ALA A 140 -11.97 -9.95 -18.78
N ASP A 141 -12.36 -11.21 -18.64
CA ASP A 141 -13.76 -11.64 -18.55
C ASP A 141 -14.33 -11.50 -17.14
N THR A 142 -13.48 -11.51 -16.10
CA THR A 142 -13.91 -11.51 -14.69
C THR A 142 -13.67 -10.17 -13.97
N PHE A 143 -12.89 -9.25 -14.54
CA PHE A 143 -12.51 -8.00 -13.90
C PHE A 143 -13.69 -7.11 -13.51
N LEU A 144 -14.73 -7.05 -14.36
CA LEU A 144 -15.91 -6.24 -14.05
C LEU A 144 -16.62 -6.76 -12.79
N GLN A 145 -16.74 -8.06 -12.64
CA GLN A 145 -17.33 -8.68 -11.45
C GLN A 145 -16.49 -8.38 -10.21
N GLU A 146 -15.16 -8.54 -10.28
CA GLU A 146 -14.27 -8.22 -9.17
C GLU A 146 -14.37 -6.74 -8.79
N LYS A 147 -14.44 -5.84 -9.78
CA LYS A 147 -14.64 -4.42 -9.53
C LYS A 147 -15.94 -4.18 -8.76
N GLU A 148 -17.05 -4.72 -9.21
CA GLU A 148 -18.38 -4.50 -8.61
C GLU A 148 -18.52 -5.16 -7.23
N GLU A 149 -17.92 -6.33 -7.02
CA GLU A 149 -18.11 -7.11 -5.78
C GLU A 149 -17.04 -6.80 -4.71
N VAL A 150 -15.84 -6.40 -5.11
CA VAL A 150 -14.72 -6.18 -4.18
C VAL A 150 -14.18 -4.77 -4.21
N ILE A 151 -13.75 -4.27 -5.38
CA ILE A 151 -13.02 -2.99 -5.48
C ILE A 151 -13.90 -1.82 -5.02
N ASP A 152 -15.14 -1.76 -5.50
CA ASP A 152 -16.07 -0.67 -5.19
C ASP A 152 -16.51 -0.64 -3.72
N HIS A 153 -16.27 -1.70 -2.96
CA HIS A 153 -16.65 -1.82 -1.54
C HIS A 153 -15.47 -1.75 -0.56
N ALA A 154 -14.24 -1.82 -1.06
CA ALA A 154 -13.04 -1.78 -0.22
C ALA A 154 -12.80 -0.38 0.36
N ARG A 155 -12.35 -0.31 1.63
CA ARG A 155 -11.86 0.93 2.25
C ARG A 155 -10.40 1.20 1.91
N VAL A 156 -9.60 0.15 1.72
CA VAL A 156 -8.26 0.24 1.14
C VAL A 156 -8.38 0.62 -0.34
N ARG A 157 -7.42 1.35 -0.89
CA ARG A 157 -7.37 1.53 -2.36
C ARG A 157 -6.98 0.23 -3.01
N VAL A 158 -7.79 -0.23 -3.97
CA VAL A 158 -7.50 -1.41 -4.77
C VAL A 158 -7.16 -1.00 -6.20
N LEU A 159 -6.02 -1.48 -6.68
CA LEU A 159 -5.61 -1.45 -8.08
C LEU A 159 -5.38 -2.89 -8.54
N ALA A 160 -5.11 -3.13 -9.82
CA ALA A 160 -4.92 -4.48 -10.34
C ALA A 160 -3.83 -4.57 -11.42
N PHE A 161 -3.06 -5.66 -11.41
CA PHE A 161 -2.44 -6.23 -12.59
C PHE A 161 -3.44 -7.22 -13.19
N LEU A 162 -3.88 -6.97 -14.42
CA LEU A 162 -4.84 -7.85 -15.07
C LEU A 162 -4.17 -9.14 -15.52
N ASN A 163 -4.73 -10.31 -15.19
CA ASN A 163 -4.20 -11.58 -15.68
C ASN A 163 -4.30 -11.64 -17.20
N ILE A 164 -3.26 -12.18 -17.84
CA ILE A 164 -3.27 -12.41 -19.29
C ILE A 164 -4.30 -13.46 -19.70
N VAL A 165 -4.63 -14.40 -18.79
CA VAL A 165 -5.75 -15.35 -18.99
C VAL A 165 -7.08 -14.65 -18.73
N ALA A 166 -7.99 -14.73 -19.66
CA ALA A 166 -9.27 -13.99 -19.60
C ALA A 166 -10.11 -14.31 -18.36
N ASP A 167 -10.13 -15.57 -17.91
CA ASP A 167 -10.82 -15.99 -16.68
C ASP A 167 -10.07 -15.62 -15.38
N GLY A 168 -8.82 -15.16 -15.47
CA GLY A 168 -7.99 -14.94 -14.30
C GLY A 168 -7.52 -16.23 -13.64
N MET A 169 -7.28 -16.18 -12.33
CA MET A 169 -6.88 -17.33 -11.50
C MET A 169 -8.07 -18.18 -11.08
N ASN A 170 -8.95 -18.51 -12.02
CA ASN A 170 -10.19 -19.21 -11.73
C ASN A 170 -9.97 -20.73 -11.78
N GLY A 171 -9.75 -21.34 -10.62
CA GLY A 171 -9.89 -22.80 -10.43
C GLY A 171 -8.70 -23.68 -10.81
N GLY A 172 -7.47 -23.17 -10.86
CA GLY A 172 -6.30 -24.01 -11.06
C GLY A 172 -5.14 -23.33 -11.77
N LEU A 173 -4.18 -24.12 -12.25
CA LEU A 173 -3.09 -23.62 -13.07
C LEU A 173 -3.65 -23.12 -14.41
N GLU A 174 -3.31 -21.89 -14.77
CA GLU A 174 -3.74 -21.18 -15.98
C GLU A 174 -3.03 -21.75 -17.22
N GLN A 175 -3.57 -22.80 -17.80
CA GLN A 175 -2.94 -23.58 -18.87
C GLN A 175 -3.55 -23.35 -20.26
N THR A 176 -4.63 -22.58 -20.35
CA THR A 176 -5.40 -22.43 -21.60
C THR A 176 -4.86 -21.25 -22.40
N VAL A 177 -3.99 -21.54 -23.36
CA VAL A 177 -3.32 -20.53 -24.20
C VAL A 177 -4.32 -19.70 -25.01
N ASP A 178 -5.44 -20.30 -25.44
CA ASP A 178 -6.49 -19.59 -26.21
C ASP A 178 -7.16 -18.47 -25.39
N GLN A 179 -7.13 -18.55 -24.06
CA GLN A 179 -7.62 -17.49 -23.19
C GLN A 179 -6.59 -16.36 -22.97
N MET A 180 -5.35 -16.54 -23.40
CA MET A 180 -4.29 -15.54 -23.30
C MET A 180 -4.34 -14.58 -24.50
N ASP A 181 -5.39 -13.78 -24.60
CA ASP A 181 -5.58 -12.82 -25.72
C ASP A 181 -5.02 -11.43 -25.35
N PRO A 182 -3.87 -11.00 -25.95
CA PRO A 182 -3.28 -9.69 -25.67
C PRO A 182 -4.16 -8.51 -26.08
N GLN A 183 -5.00 -8.68 -27.12
CA GLN A 183 -5.88 -7.62 -27.60
C GLN A 183 -7.04 -7.38 -26.62
N LEU A 184 -7.70 -8.46 -26.17
CA LEU A 184 -8.77 -8.41 -25.17
C LEU A 184 -8.24 -7.83 -23.85
N CYS A 185 -7.10 -8.33 -23.37
CA CYS A 185 -6.44 -7.85 -22.20
C CYS A 185 -6.15 -6.33 -22.30
N ALA A 186 -5.53 -5.88 -23.38
CA ALA A 186 -5.20 -4.46 -23.58
C ALA A 186 -6.46 -3.57 -23.75
N GLN A 187 -7.54 -4.08 -24.32
CA GLN A 187 -8.83 -3.36 -24.39
C GLN A 187 -9.43 -3.18 -22.99
N THR A 188 -9.38 -4.20 -22.15
CA THR A 188 -9.87 -4.13 -20.77
C THR A 188 -9.04 -3.14 -19.94
N ILE A 189 -7.71 -3.14 -20.06
CA ILE A 189 -6.86 -2.14 -19.40
C ILE A 189 -7.26 -0.71 -19.82
N ARG A 190 -7.45 -0.47 -21.10
CA ARG A 190 -7.87 0.85 -21.60
C ARG A 190 -9.28 1.25 -21.16
N LYS A 191 -10.15 0.30 -20.85
CA LYS A 191 -11.49 0.55 -20.33
C LYS A 191 -11.47 0.98 -18.86
N PHE A 192 -10.47 0.53 -18.08
CA PHE A 192 -10.34 0.82 -16.65
C PHE A 192 -8.95 1.39 -16.29
N PRO A 193 -8.53 2.51 -16.92
CA PRO A 193 -7.16 3.03 -16.81
C PRO A 193 -6.79 3.52 -15.41
N ASP A 194 -7.78 3.87 -14.58
CA ASP A 194 -7.57 4.34 -13.20
C ASP A 194 -7.42 3.17 -12.20
N LEU A 195 -7.77 1.95 -12.61
CA LEU A 195 -7.77 0.77 -11.75
C LEU A 195 -6.69 -0.24 -12.17
N ILE A 196 -6.52 -0.49 -13.49
CA ILE A 196 -5.59 -1.49 -13.97
C ILE A 196 -4.25 -0.84 -14.30
N VAL A 197 -3.21 -1.21 -13.55
CA VAL A 197 -1.88 -0.60 -13.60
C VAL A 197 -0.85 -1.43 -14.37
N GLY A 198 -1.19 -2.66 -14.75
CA GLY A 198 -0.28 -3.56 -15.46
C GLY A 198 -0.92 -4.88 -15.84
N VAL A 199 -0.07 -5.81 -16.27
CA VAL A 199 -0.47 -7.18 -16.66
C VAL A 199 0.24 -8.17 -15.73
N LYS A 200 -0.45 -9.23 -15.29
CA LYS A 200 0.15 -10.39 -14.62
C LYS A 200 0.31 -11.54 -15.60
N THR A 201 1.45 -12.20 -15.61
CA THR A 201 1.61 -13.46 -16.34
C THR A 201 0.80 -14.57 -15.68
N ALA A 202 0.32 -15.51 -16.49
CA ALA A 202 -0.32 -16.72 -15.99
C ALA A 202 0.67 -17.66 -15.28
N HIS A 203 0.17 -18.45 -14.35
CA HIS A 203 0.88 -19.59 -13.74
C HIS A 203 1.05 -20.74 -14.73
N PHE A 204 1.73 -20.46 -15.82
CA PHE A 204 1.94 -21.38 -16.93
C PHE A 204 3.22 -22.17 -16.74
N TRP A 205 3.30 -22.95 -15.66
CA TRP A 205 4.48 -23.79 -15.34
C TRP A 205 4.16 -25.27 -15.20
N THR A 206 3.17 -25.71 -15.95
CA THR A 206 2.68 -27.10 -15.97
C THR A 206 3.81 -28.13 -16.06
N GLU A 207 3.61 -29.30 -15.50
CA GLU A 207 4.47 -30.48 -15.68
C GLU A 207 4.26 -31.17 -17.03
N LYS A 208 3.23 -30.77 -17.79
CA LYS A 208 2.95 -31.32 -19.12
C LYS A 208 4.13 -31.04 -20.06
N PRO A 209 4.40 -31.95 -21.01
CA PRO A 209 5.36 -31.68 -22.07
C PRO A 209 4.96 -30.44 -22.87
N TRP A 210 5.95 -29.65 -23.28
CA TRP A 210 5.73 -28.54 -24.20
C TRP A 210 5.41 -29.09 -25.60
N ASP A 211 4.36 -28.57 -26.22
CA ASP A 211 3.92 -28.94 -27.57
C ASP A 211 3.43 -27.71 -28.35
N ALA A 212 2.86 -27.91 -29.50
CA ALA A 212 2.37 -26.82 -30.36
C ALA A 212 1.17 -26.05 -29.73
N LEU A 213 0.40 -26.69 -28.85
CA LEU A 213 -0.73 -26.09 -28.15
C LEU A 213 -0.29 -25.42 -26.83
N HIS A 214 0.86 -25.86 -26.30
CA HIS A 214 1.42 -25.37 -25.04
C HIS A 214 2.88 -24.93 -25.24
N PRO A 215 3.15 -23.85 -26.02
CA PRO A 215 4.51 -23.38 -26.21
C PRO A 215 5.08 -22.82 -24.89
N PRO A 216 6.36 -23.07 -24.58
CA PRO A 216 6.95 -22.76 -23.27
C PRO A 216 6.89 -21.26 -22.90
N TRP A 217 6.90 -20.36 -23.87
CA TRP A 217 6.89 -18.93 -23.66
C TRP A 217 5.51 -18.27 -23.81
N ALA A 218 4.43 -19.04 -24.05
CA ALA A 218 3.11 -18.50 -24.36
C ALA A 218 2.64 -17.41 -23.40
N ALA A 219 2.63 -17.70 -22.10
CA ALA A 219 2.16 -16.74 -21.09
C ALA A 219 3.05 -15.46 -21.05
N VAL A 220 4.36 -15.62 -21.16
CA VAL A 220 5.31 -14.50 -21.17
C VAL A 220 5.12 -13.63 -22.41
N ASP A 221 5.12 -14.24 -23.61
CA ASP A 221 5.05 -13.51 -24.87
C ASP A 221 3.71 -12.80 -25.04
N ARG A 222 2.60 -13.43 -24.60
CA ARG A 222 1.26 -12.84 -24.63
C ARG A 222 1.10 -11.68 -23.65
N ALA A 223 1.61 -11.83 -22.41
CA ALA A 223 1.60 -10.76 -21.43
C ALA A 223 2.46 -9.57 -21.88
N GLU A 224 3.63 -9.83 -22.46
CA GLU A 224 4.50 -8.81 -23.04
C GLU A 224 3.82 -8.06 -24.18
N GLU A 225 3.14 -8.77 -25.09
CA GLU A 225 2.38 -8.16 -26.17
C GLU A 225 1.28 -7.25 -25.62
N CYS A 226 0.49 -7.74 -24.64
CA CYS A 226 -0.53 -6.94 -23.95
C CYS A 226 0.09 -5.68 -23.31
N GLY A 227 1.20 -5.85 -22.56
CA GLY A 227 1.89 -4.73 -21.91
C GLY A 227 2.38 -3.67 -22.91
N ARG A 228 2.82 -4.08 -24.12
CA ARG A 228 3.18 -3.14 -25.20
C ARG A 228 1.94 -2.43 -25.76
N LEU A 229 0.88 -3.17 -26.04
CA LEU A 229 -0.37 -2.65 -26.58
C LEU A 229 -1.05 -1.62 -25.65
N ALA A 230 -1.04 -1.88 -24.37
CA ALA A 230 -1.63 -1.02 -23.34
C ALA A 230 -0.63 0.01 -22.76
N ASN A 231 0.66 -0.09 -23.09
CA ASN A 231 1.73 0.72 -22.53
C ASN A 231 1.80 0.67 -21.00
N VAL A 232 1.74 -0.53 -20.42
CA VAL A 232 1.83 -0.78 -18.98
C VAL A 232 2.94 -1.78 -18.67
N PRO A 233 3.44 -1.86 -17.41
CA PRO A 233 4.39 -2.88 -16.98
C PRO A 233 3.73 -4.27 -16.95
N VAL A 234 4.57 -5.30 -17.00
CA VAL A 234 4.17 -6.69 -16.78
C VAL A 234 4.82 -7.17 -15.48
N MET A 235 4.04 -7.78 -14.59
CA MET A 235 4.54 -8.53 -13.44
C MET A 235 4.68 -10.00 -13.84
N PHE A 236 5.91 -10.49 -13.71
CA PHE A 236 6.26 -11.86 -14.12
C PHE A 236 6.26 -12.79 -12.92
N ASP A 237 5.35 -13.75 -12.96
CA ASP A 237 5.39 -14.97 -12.21
C ASP A 237 5.92 -16.07 -13.13
N PHE A 238 6.93 -16.83 -12.71
CA PHE A 238 7.69 -17.66 -13.64
C PHE A 238 8.29 -18.89 -12.95
N TRP A 239 8.30 -19.98 -13.69
CA TRP A 239 9.02 -21.19 -13.29
C TRP A 239 10.01 -21.59 -14.39
N PRO A 240 11.34 -21.48 -14.13
CA PRO A 240 12.36 -21.84 -15.13
C PRO A 240 12.32 -23.32 -15.50
N ARG A 241 12.54 -23.59 -16.78
CA ARG A 241 12.70 -24.93 -17.34
C ARG A 241 13.77 -24.90 -18.42
N PRO A 242 14.29 -26.06 -18.89
CA PRO A 242 15.33 -26.09 -19.97
C PRO A 242 14.90 -25.31 -21.21
N GLU A 243 13.61 -25.36 -21.59
CA GLU A 243 13.05 -24.71 -22.77
C GLU A 243 12.75 -23.21 -22.55
N ARG A 244 12.75 -22.76 -21.29
CA ARG A 244 12.54 -21.35 -20.91
C ARG A 244 13.40 -21.02 -19.69
N THR A 245 14.61 -20.55 -19.95
CA THR A 245 15.59 -20.32 -18.89
C THR A 245 15.35 -19.00 -18.14
N TYR A 246 15.77 -18.96 -16.88
CA TYR A 246 15.72 -17.74 -16.07
C TYR A 246 16.53 -16.59 -16.69
N ALA A 247 17.73 -16.87 -17.16
CA ALA A 247 18.57 -15.85 -17.81
C ALA A 247 17.92 -15.28 -19.07
N GLU A 248 17.20 -16.08 -19.85
CA GLU A 248 16.49 -15.61 -21.01
C GLU A 248 15.31 -14.70 -20.64
N LEU A 249 14.55 -15.04 -19.57
CA LEU A 249 13.52 -14.18 -19.05
C LEU A 249 14.08 -12.79 -18.73
N ILE A 250 14.98 -12.70 -17.75
CA ILE A 250 15.39 -11.39 -17.19
C ILE A 250 16.33 -10.59 -18.09
N LEU A 251 17.03 -11.25 -19.01
CA LEU A 251 17.98 -10.57 -19.91
C LEU A 251 17.42 -10.28 -21.31
N LYS A 252 16.38 -10.99 -21.75
CA LYS A 252 15.89 -10.85 -23.12
C LYS A 252 14.41 -10.54 -23.22
N LYS A 253 13.55 -11.16 -22.37
CA LYS A 253 12.10 -11.02 -22.47
C LYS A 253 11.61 -9.79 -21.71
N MET A 254 12.02 -9.58 -20.47
CA MET A 254 11.57 -8.45 -19.67
C MET A 254 12.06 -7.10 -20.19
N ARG A 255 11.18 -6.11 -20.23
CA ARG A 255 11.43 -4.73 -20.63
C ARG A 255 11.84 -3.86 -19.42
N PRO A 256 12.45 -2.71 -19.64
CA PRO A 256 12.60 -1.72 -18.56
C PRO A 256 11.25 -1.37 -17.91
N GLY A 257 11.17 -1.48 -16.58
CA GLY A 257 9.97 -1.26 -15.80
C GLY A 257 9.08 -2.48 -15.60
N ASP A 258 9.38 -3.61 -16.24
CA ASP A 258 8.72 -4.88 -15.93
C ASP A 258 9.20 -5.42 -14.59
N ILE A 259 8.34 -6.13 -13.87
CA ILE A 259 8.51 -6.54 -12.48
C ILE A 259 8.71 -8.06 -12.42
N HIS A 260 9.84 -8.49 -11.89
CA HIS A 260 10.09 -9.87 -11.51
C HIS A 260 9.69 -10.06 -10.05
N THR A 261 8.55 -10.67 -9.81
CA THR A 261 8.10 -11.02 -8.46
C THR A 261 8.67 -12.36 -7.98
N HIS A 262 8.50 -12.70 -6.71
CA HIS A 262 8.99 -13.94 -6.09
C HIS A 262 10.52 -14.13 -6.17
N VAL A 263 11.26 -13.02 -6.13
CA VAL A 263 12.71 -13.09 -6.44
C VAL A 263 13.49 -14.06 -5.56
N PHE A 264 13.03 -14.34 -4.34
CA PHE A 264 13.71 -15.28 -3.42
C PHE A 264 13.13 -16.69 -3.41
N ALA A 265 12.25 -17.01 -4.35
CA ALA A 265 11.73 -18.36 -4.50
C ALA A 265 12.85 -19.37 -4.86
N GLN A 266 12.64 -20.63 -4.44
CA GLN A 266 13.68 -21.66 -4.56
C GLN A 266 14.08 -22.00 -6.00
N GLN A 267 13.20 -21.78 -6.98
CA GLN A 267 13.42 -22.09 -8.39
C GLN A 267 14.35 -21.11 -9.11
N PHE A 268 14.63 -19.95 -8.52
CA PHE A 268 15.46 -18.93 -9.15
C PHE A 268 16.93 -19.06 -8.72
N PRO A 269 17.88 -19.09 -9.66
CA PRO A 269 19.30 -19.15 -9.37
C PRO A 269 19.84 -17.76 -8.96
N ILE A 270 19.36 -17.24 -7.83
CA ILE A 270 19.77 -15.95 -7.26
C ILE A 270 21.22 -16.01 -6.82
N LEU A 271 21.63 -17.16 -6.29
CA LEU A 271 23.01 -17.45 -5.90
C LEU A 271 23.60 -18.50 -6.84
N LEU A 272 24.88 -18.34 -7.11
CA LEU A 272 25.71 -19.35 -7.78
C LEU A 272 26.04 -20.49 -6.79
N PRO A 273 26.54 -21.65 -7.29
CA PRO A 273 26.93 -22.77 -6.43
C PRO A 273 28.00 -22.42 -5.38
N ASP A 274 28.82 -21.39 -5.61
CA ASP A 274 29.81 -20.87 -4.66
C ASP A 274 29.26 -19.90 -3.64
N GLY A 275 27.94 -19.67 -3.64
CA GLY A 275 27.21 -18.76 -2.73
C GLY A 275 27.26 -17.29 -3.12
N LYS A 276 27.91 -16.91 -4.22
CA LYS A 276 27.93 -15.54 -4.71
C LYS A 276 26.63 -15.19 -5.43
N LEU A 277 26.29 -13.90 -5.41
CA LEU A 277 25.18 -13.39 -6.23
C LEU A 277 25.40 -13.70 -7.71
N ASN A 278 24.35 -14.14 -8.36
CA ASN A 278 24.38 -14.35 -9.80
C ASN A 278 24.49 -12.98 -10.51
N PRO A 279 25.55 -12.75 -11.30
CA PRO A 279 25.80 -11.45 -11.93
C PRO A 279 24.71 -11.00 -12.92
N ILE A 280 23.88 -11.94 -13.41
CA ILE A 280 22.78 -11.60 -14.32
C ILE A 280 21.73 -10.70 -13.64
N LEU A 281 21.60 -10.75 -12.31
CA LEU A 281 20.69 -9.88 -11.56
C LEU A 281 21.08 -8.41 -11.67
N ALA A 282 22.38 -8.12 -11.50
CA ALA A 282 22.90 -6.75 -11.64
C ALA A 282 22.75 -6.26 -13.08
N GLU A 283 22.92 -7.13 -14.07
CA GLU A 283 22.71 -6.78 -15.47
C GLU A 283 21.23 -6.50 -15.78
N ALA A 284 20.32 -7.36 -15.32
CA ALA A 284 18.88 -7.16 -15.48
C ALA A 284 18.43 -5.84 -14.83
N ARG A 285 18.92 -5.54 -13.61
CA ARG A 285 18.63 -4.26 -12.94
C ARG A 285 19.15 -3.06 -13.72
N ARG A 286 20.36 -3.12 -14.30
CA ARG A 286 20.88 -2.05 -15.18
C ARG A 286 20.05 -1.85 -16.44
N ARG A 287 19.38 -2.88 -16.92
CA ARG A 287 18.43 -2.82 -18.03
C ARG A 287 17.08 -2.23 -17.61
N GLY A 288 16.85 -2.01 -16.31
CA GLY A 288 15.61 -1.47 -15.77
C GLY A 288 14.58 -2.52 -15.35
N VAL A 289 14.97 -3.79 -15.25
CA VAL A 289 14.12 -4.83 -14.64
C VAL A 289 13.99 -4.53 -13.15
N VAL A 290 12.77 -4.56 -12.64
CA VAL A 290 12.40 -4.34 -11.24
C VAL A 290 12.28 -5.70 -10.54
N PHE A 291 12.77 -5.79 -9.32
CA PHE A 291 12.69 -7.00 -8.51
C PHE A 291 11.79 -6.79 -7.31
N ASP A 292 10.77 -7.61 -7.20
CA ASP A 292 9.78 -7.59 -6.12
C ASP A 292 9.89 -8.82 -5.22
N VAL A 293 9.58 -8.66 -3.92
CA VAL A 293 9.65 -9.77 -2.96
C VAL A 293 8.60 -10.82 -3.28
N GLY A 294 7.31 -10.45 -3.39
CA GLY A 294 6.22 -11.39 -3.59
C GLY A 294 6.32 -12.57 -2.64
N HIS A 295 6.18 -12.34 -1.32
CA HIS A 295 6.53 -13.34 -0.31
C HIS A 295 5.79 -14.66 -0.51
N GLY A 296 4.46 -14.63 -0.51
CA GLY A 296 3.57 -15.75 -0.77
C GLY A 296 3.83 -17.04 0.01
N ALA A 297 3.11 -18.08 -0.38
CA ALA A 297 3.31 -19.43 0.13
C ALA A 297 4.19 -20.25 -0.82
N GLY A 298 5.48 -20.35 -0.52
CA GLY A 298 6.46 -21.10 -1.35
C GLY A 298 7.42 -20.22 -2.14
N SER A 299 7.36 -18.90 -1.97
CA SER A 299 8.13 -17.95 -2.78
C SER A 299 9.20 -17.17 -2.02
N PHE A 300 9.37 -17.42 -0.73
CA PHE A 300 10.37 -16.74 0.09
C PHE A 300 11.22 -17.71 0.93
N TRP A 301 12.52 -17.80 0.63
CA TRP A 301 13.45 -18.72 1.25
C TRP A 301 14.64 -17.98 1.85
N PHE A 302 14.87 -18.12 3.18
CA PHE A 302 16.02 -17.48 3.84
C PHE A 302 17.36 -17.89 3.26
N ARG A 303 17.50 -19.14 2.75
CA ARG A 303 18.72 -19.58 2.09
C ARG A 303 19.05 -18.79 0.82
N ASN A 304 18.06 -18.17 0.18
CA ASN A 304 18.24 -17.26 -0.94
C ASN A 304 18.33 -15.81 -0.47
N ALA A 305 17.36 -15.37 0.35
CA ALA A 305 17.23 -13.98 0.77
C ALA A 305 18.40 -13.49 1.63
N VAL A 306 18.76 -14.24 2.69
CA VAL A 306 19.79 -13.79 3.64
C VAL A 306 21.16 -13.59 3.00
N PRO A 307 21.72 -14.54 2.22
CA PRO A 307 22.98 -14.32 1.56
C PRO A 307 22.93 -13.24 0.47
N ALA A 308 21.81 -13.11 -0.23
CA ALA A 308 21.63 -12.09 -1.26
C ALA A 308 21.62 -10.68 -0.65
N VAL A 309 20.83 -10.45 0.40
CA VAL A 309 20.76 -9.19 1.14
C VAL A 309 22.14 -8.83 1.72
N LYS A 310 22.84 -9.77 2.32
CA LYS A 310 24.22 -9.56 2.83
C LYS A 310 25.22 -9.15 1.75
N GLN A 311 24.97 -9.51 0.51
CA GLN A 311 25.80 -9.10 -0.65
C GLN A 311 25.24 -7.83 -1.34
N GLY A 312 24.28 -7.14 -0.72
CA GLY A 312 23.73 -5.88 -1.20
C GLY A 312 22.61 -6.01 -2.25
N PHE A 313 22.11 -7.23 -2.48
CA PHE A 313 20.93 -7.40 -3.33
C PHE A 313 19.66 -7.30 -2.47
N ILE A 314 19.04 -6.12 -2.48
CA ILE A 314 17.75 -5.87 -1.85
C ILE A 314 16.73 -5.66 -2.98
N PRO A 315 15.57 -6.33 -2.97
CA PRO A 315 14.51 -6.11 -3.96
C PRO A 315 14.06 -4.66 -4.02
N ASP A 316 13.53 -4.22 -5.15
CA ASP A 316 13.12 -2.84 -5.36
C ASP A 316 11.83 -2.52 -4.62
N SER A 317 10.92 -3.50 -4.48
CA SER A 317 9.69 -3.41 -3.68
C SER A 317 9.53 -4.56 -2.69
N MET A 318 8.82 -4.26 -1.60
CA MET A 318 8.30 -5.23 -0.63
C MET A 318 6.85 -5.50 -0.97
N SER A 319 6.46 -6.77 -1.01
CA SER A 319 5.08 -7.18 -1.22
C SER A 319 4.80 -8.51 -0.54
N THR A 320 3.53 -8.78 -0.25
CA THR A 320 3.15 -9.94 0.55
C THR A 320 2.80 -11.16 -0.28
N ASP A 321 2.24 -10.98 -1.46
CA ASP A 321 1.54 -12.05 -2.18
C ASP A 321 0.52 -12.75 -1.27
N LEU A 322 -0.22 -11.95 -0.48
CA LEU A 322 -1.12 -12.49 0.51
C LEU A 322 -2.33 -13.15 -0.12
N HIS A 323 -2.53 -14.41 0.21
CA HIS A 323 -3.65 -15.22 -0.25
C HIS A 323 -4.03 -16.28 0.79
N LEU A 324 -5.17 -16.95 0.60
CA LEU A 324 -5.60 -18.06 1.45
C LEU A 324 -4.65 -19.25 1.27
N GLY A 325 -4.08 -19.72 2.36
CA GLY A 325 -3.11 -20.84 2.35
C GLY A 325 -1.70 -20.41 2.66
N ASP A 326 -1.45 -19.10 2.77
CA ASP A 326 -0.20 -18.59 3.29
C ASP A 326 -0.24 -18.56 4.82
N PHE A 327 0.76 -19.19 5.45
CA PHE A 327 0.91 -19.21 6.91
C PHE A 327 2.29 -18.67 7.34
N THR A 328 3.11 -18.28 6.39
CA THR A 328 4.47 -17.81 6.61
C THR A 328 4.60 -16.30 6.55
N VAL A 329 3.59 -15.63 6.00
CA VAL A 329 3.40 -14.17 6.05
C VAL A 329 1.92 -13.84 6.16
N LEU A 330 1.58 -12.87 7.00
CA LEU A 330 0.20 -12.41 7.19
C LEU A 330 0.06 -10.90 6.98
N SER A 331 1.17 -10.17 6.78
CA SER A 331 1.13 -8.73 6.64
C SER A 331 2.41 -8.14 6.05
N MET A 332 2.30 -6.96 5.46
CA MET A 332 3.43 -6.15 4.97
C MET A 332 4.46 -5.88 6.08
N THR A 333 3.99 -5.53 7.28
CA THR A 333 4.90 -5.27 8.42
C THR A 333 5.69 -6.50 8.84
N GLU A 334 5.19 -7.70 8.58
CA GLU A 334 5.94 -8.94 8.81
C GLU A 334 7.03 -9.13 7.75
N VAL A 335 6.75 -8.87 6.47
CA VAL A 335 7.78 -8.84 5.42
C VAL A 335 8.87 -7.84 5.78
N MET A 336 8.52 -6.59 6.10
CA MET A 336 9.47 -5.57 6.54
C MET A 336 10.31 -6.04 7.74
N SER A 337 9.69 -6.70 8.72
CA SER A 337 10.38 -7.19 9.91
C SER A 337 11.41 -8.27 9.60
N LYS A 338 11.13 -9.15 8.63
CA LYS A 338 12.11 -10.14 8.14
C LYS A 338 13.35 -9.45 7.55
N PHE A 339 13.15 -8.39 6.77
CA PHE A 339 14.27 -7.62 6.17
C PHE A 339 15.02 -6.78 7.20
N LEU A 340 14.35 -6.20 8.21
CA LEU A 340 15.02 -5.58 9.36
C LEU A 340 15.94 -6.59 10.08
N ALA A 341 15.45 -7.80 10.31
CA ALA A 341 16.24 -8.85 10.94
C ALA A 341 17.42 -9.31 10.07
N MET A 342 17.38 -9.07 8.75
CA MET A 342 18.51 -9.26 7.83
C MET A 342 19.46 -8.05 7.79
N GLY A 343 19.15 -6.94 8.48
CA GLY A 343 19.98 -5.75 8.59
C GLY A 343 19.67 -4.65 7.57
N VAL A 344 18.52 -4.70 6.90
CA VAL A 344 18.07 -3.61 6.02
C VAL A 344 17.50 -2.48 6.89
N PRO A 345 17.94 -1.21 6.74
CA PRO A 345 17.42 -0.10 7.54
C PRO A 345 15.92 0.16 7.31
N LEU A 346 15.22 0.64 8.36
CA LEU A 346 13.78 0.93 8.29
C LEU A 346 13.45 1.96 7.19
N GLU A 347 14.24 3.03 7.07
CA GLU A 347 14.05 4.05 6.03
C GLU A 347 14.07 3.45 4.61
N ASP A 348 15.01 2.53 4.34
CA ASP A 348 15.09 1.84 3.04
C ASP A 348 13.88 0.93 2.82
N LEU A 349 13.39 0.26 3.86
CA LEU A 349 12.18 -0.55 3.78
C LEU A 349 10.93 0.31 3.53
N ILE A 350 10.82 1.47 4.18
CA ILE A 350 9.74 2.42 3.92
C ILE A 350 9.78 2.88 2.46
N ARG A 351 10.94 3.24 1.94
CA ARG A 351 11.12 3.59 0.52
C ARG A 351 10.62 2.48 -0.41
N ARG A 352 10.96 1.22 -0.09
CA ARG A 352 10.58 0.02 -0.87
C ARG A 352 9.14 -0.43 -0.66
N SER A 353 8.45 0.15 0.30
CA SER A 353 7.03 -0.09 0.56
C SER A 353 6.14 1.13 0.25
N THR A 354 6.70 2.22 -0.29
CA THR A 354 5.97 3.46 -0.60
C THR A 354 6.36 4.01 -1.99
N VAL A 355 7.46 4.75 -2.08
CA VAL A 355 7.91 5.44 -3.31
C VAL A 355 8.20 4.48 -4.45
N ASN A 356 8.92 3.38 -4.16
CA ASN A 356 9.30 2.45 -5.20
C ASN A 356 8.08 1.76 -5.83
N PRO A 357 7.20 1.08 -5.05
CA PRO A 357 6.01 0.45 -5.63
C PRO A 357 5.09 1.47 -6.30
N ALA A 358 4.95 2.69 -5.78
CA ALA A 358 4.20 3.76 -6.45
C ALA A 358 4.74 4.06 -7.86
N LYS A 359 6.07 4.12 -7.99
CA LYS A 359 6.74 4.32 -9.27
C LYS A 359 6.58 3.12 -10.21
N GLU A 360 6.69 1.91 -9.68
CA GLU A 360 6.56 0.65 -10.41
C GLU A 360 5.18 0.50 -11.07
N ILE A 361 4.12 0.89 -10.34
CA ILE A 361 2.74 0.90 -10.84
C ILE A 361 2.37 2.23 -11.54
N ARG A 362 3.34 3.13 -11.76
CA ARG A 362 3.15 4.43 -12.43
C ARG A 362 2.11 5.34 -11.75
N ARG A 363 2.03 5.28 -10.43
CA ARG A 363 1.17 6.13 -9.59
C ARG A 363 2.03 6.98 -8.64
N PRO A 364 2.78 7.97 -9.18
CA PRO A 364 3.65 8.85 -8.38
C PRO A 364 2.87 9.79 -7.44
N ASP A 365 1.56 9.83 -7.56
CA ASP A 365 0.63 10.50 -6.63
C ASP A 365 0.47 9.75 -5.31
N LEU A 366 0.91 8.49 -5.23
CA LEU A 366 0.88 7.63 -4.05
C LEU A 366 2.26 7.54 -3.37
N GLY A 367 2.30 6.99 -2.17
CA GLY A 367 3.55 6.72 -1.45
C GLY A 367 4.31 7.97 -1.03
N THR A 368 3.63 9.08 -0.78
CA THR A 368 4.20 10.37 -0.39
C THR A 368 3.31 11.13 0.57
N LEU A 369 3.91 11.97 1.43
CA LEU A 369 3.22 12.98 2.26
C LEU A 369 3.29 14.38 1.64
N SER A 370 3.47 14.50 0.34
CA SER A 370 3.49 15.78 -0.35
C SER A 370 2.20 16.56 -0.15
N ILE A 371 2.32 17.86 0.09
CA ILE A 371 1.17 18.75 0.32
C ILE A 371 0.22 18.71 -0.89
N GLY A 372 -1.07 18.54 -0.60
CA GLY A 372 -2.13 18.44 -1.61
C GLY A 372 -2.42 17.01 -2.09
N GLN A 373 -1.56 16.05 -1.81
CA GLN A 373 -1.84 14.63 -2.08
C GLN A 373 -2.87 14.06 -1.10
N GLU A 374 -3.49 12.95 -1.47
CA GLU A 374 -4.42 12.25 -0.60
C GLU A 374 -3.73 11.82 0.69
N ALA A 375 -4.39 12.00 1.83
CA ALA A 375 -3.80 11.72 3.13
C ALA A 375 -3.90 10.21 3.44
N ASP A 376 -3.02 9.46 2.81
CA ASP A 376 -2.75 8.05 3.07
C ASP A 376 -1.50 7.96 3.95
N VAL A 377 -1.68 7.55 5.22
CA VAL A 377 -0.62 7.57 6.23
C VAL A 377 -0.60 6.28 7.02
N ALA A 378 0.59 5.73 7.23
CA ALA A 378 0.83 4.68 8.21
C ALA A 378 1.58 5.24 9.43
N VAL A 379 1.10 4.92 10.62
CA VAL A 379 1.81 5.15 11.87
C VAL A 379 2.34 3.82 12.35
N LEU A 380 3.66 3.70 12.41
CA LEU A 380 4.37 2.45 12.67
C LEU A 380 5.14 2.54 14.00
N GLU A 381 5.36 1.40 14.60
CA GLU A 381 6.23 1.26 15.77
C GLU A 381 7.26 0.16 15.53
N GLU A 382 8.49 0.43 15.91
CA GLU A 382 9.56 -0.56 15.96
C GLU A 382 9.65 -1.14 17.37
N LEU A 383 9.30 -2.40 17.51
CA LEU A 383 9.38 -3.13 18.77
C LEU A 383 10.73 -3.83 18.88
N HIS A 384 11.38 -3.69 20.03
CA HIS A 384 12.62 -4.36 20.36
C HIS A 384 12.37 -5.54 21.29
N GLY A 385 12.95 -6.73 20.97
CA GLY A 385 12.74 -7.93 21.76
C GLY A 385 13.34 -9.17 21.10
N HIS A 386 12.81 -10.35 21.41
CA HIS A 386 13.20 -11.61 20.80
C HIS A 386 12.08 -12.10 19.91
N PHE A 387 12.29 -12.08 18.61
CA PHE A 387 11.32 -12.50 17.61
C PHE A 387 11.86 -13.66 16.80
N GLY A 388 10.95 -14.50 16.30
CA GLY A 388 11.26 -15.55 15.34
C GLY A 388 10.50 -15.30 14.05
N TYR A 389 11.17 -15.47 12.93
CA TYR A 389 10.59 -15.40 11.59
C TYR A 389 10.75 -16.74 10.90
N ILE A 390 9.77 -17.12 10.12
CA ILE A 390 9.76 -18.37 9.35
C ILE A 390 9.78 -18.08 7.86
N ASP A 391 10.35 -18.98 7.09
CA ASP A 391 10.30 -18.98 5.62
C ASP A 391 9.43 -20.12 5.10
N ASP A 392 9.23 -20.17 3.79
CA ASP A 392 8.41 -21.19 3.15
C ASP A 392 9.06 -22.58 3.12
N GLY A 393 10.33 -22.66 3.46
CA GLY A 393 11.07 -23.92 3.65
C GLY A 393 11.00 -24.47 5.07
N ASN A 394 10.14 -23.92 5.96
CA ASN A 394 10.04 -24.24 7.37
C ASN A 394 11.35 -23.98 8.14
N ALA A 395 12.16 -23.04 7.68
CA ALA A 395 13.33 -22.57 8.39
C ALA A 395 12.98 -21.37 9.27
N ARG A 396 13.73 -21.23 10.40
CA ARG A 396 13.55 -20.10 11.32
C ARG A 396 14.77 -19.19 11.32
N MET A 397 14.51 -17.88 11.30
CA MET A 397 15.48 -16.83 11.57
C MET A 397 15.12 -16.11 12.86
N ASN A 398 16.11 -15.82 13.72
CA ASN A 398 15.92 -14.99 14.90
C ASN A 398 16.13 -13.52 14.54
N GLY A 399 15.32 -12.65 15.13
CA GLY A 399 15.46 -11.21 15.05
C GLY A 399 15.26 -10.54 16.41
N ASN A 400 15.69 -9.30 16.52
CA ASN A 400 15.55 -8.49 17.73
C ASN A 400 14.63 -7.26 17.51
N VAL A 401 14.08 -7.11 16.33
CA VAL A 401 13.24 -5.99 15.92
C VAL A 401 12.02 -6.51 15.17
N LYS A 402 10.87 -5.89 15.42
CA LYS A 402 9.61 -6.13 14.69
C LYS A 402 8.90 -4.81 14.44
N VAL A 403 8.43 -4.57 13.23
CA VAL A 403 7.55 -3.43 12.90
C VAL A 403 6.09 -3.84 13.04
N VAL A 404 5.30 -2.95 13.61
CA VAL A 404 3.84 -3.10 13.69
C VAL A 404 3.15 -1.78 13.30
N ALA A 405 1.97 -1.86 12.72
CA ALA A 405 1.14 -0.70 12.48
C ALA A 405 0.34 -0.34 13.75
N ARG A 406 0.43 0.92 14.16
CA ARG A 406 -0.30 1.47 15.31
C ARG A 406 -1.53 2.25 14.88
N MET A 407 -1.50 2.78 13.67
CA MET A 407 -2.65 3.47 13.07
C MET A 407 -2.51 3.46 11.54
N THR A 408 -3.62 3.39 10.85
CA THR A 408 -3.68 3.58 9.40
C THR A 408 -4.73 4.63 9.06
N ILE A 409 -4.35 5.58 8.24
CA ILE A 409 -5.21 6.66 7.75
C ILE A 409 -5.31 6.52 6.24
N ARG A 410 -6.53 6.48 5.71
CA ARG A 410 -6.82 6.38 4.29
C ARG A 410 -7.73 7.53 3.88
N GLY A 411 -7.28 8.34 2.93
CA GLY A 411 -8.04 9.53 2.49
C GLY A 411 -8.36 10.49 3.65
N GLY A 412 -7.43 10.65 4.60
CA GLY A 412 -7.61 11.50 5.78
C GLY A 412 -8.49 10.93 6.89
N ARG A 413 -8.98 9.71 6.75
CA ARG A 413 -9.81 9.03 7.75
C ARG A 413 -9.02 7.95 8.47
N ILE A 414 -9.06 7.93 9.79
CA ILE A 414 -8.52 6.83 10.59
C ILE A 414 -9.36 5.59 10.31
N VAL A 415 -8.75 4.57 9.71
CA VAL A 415 -9.40 3.30 9.31
C VAL A 415 -8.95 2.12 10.14
N TYR A 416 -7.84 2.25 10.85
CA TYR A 416 -7.30 1.26 11.78
C TYR A 416 -6.61 1.98 12.94
N ASP A 417 -7.01 1.67 14.16
CA ASP A 417 -6.45 2.22 15.41
C ASP A 417 -6.69 1.23 16.56
N PRO A 418 -5.94 0.13 16.59
CA PRO A 418 -6.19 -0.97 17.53
C PRO A 418 -5.87 -0.62 18.98
N SER A 419 -5.04 0.40 19.17
CA SER A 419 -4.61 0.86 20.52
C SER A 419 -5.40 2.09 20.99
N GLY A 420 -6.34 2.58 20.17
CA GLY A 420 -7.14 3.74 20.52
C GLY A 420 -6.36 5.04 20.66
N LEU A 421 -5.24 5.21 19.92
CA LEU A 421 -4.42 6.44 19.98
C LEU A 421 -5.26 7.70 19.71
N SER A 422 -6.28 7.55 18.90
CA SER A 422 -7.20 8.65 18.55
C SER A 422 -8.41 8.75 19.48
N MET A 423 -8.55 7.88 20.46
CA MET A 423 -9.71 7.82 21.35
C MET A 423 -9.42 8.56 22.65
N VAL A 424 -10.49 8.90 23.37
CA VAL A 424 -10.38 9.43 24.73
C VAL A 424 -10.24 8.27 25.72
N GLU A 425 -9.49 8.50 26.79
CA GLU A 425 -9.42 7.53 27.90
C GLU A 425 -10.82 7.19 28.41
N TRP A 426 -11.09 5.93 28.72
CA TRP A 426 -12.41 5.45 29.08
C TRP A 426 -13.01 6.19 30.30
N GLU A 427 -12.18 6.66 31.22
CA GLU A 427 -12.60 7.44 32.40
C GLU A 427 -13.10 8.84 32.01
N LYS A 428 -12.64 9.41 30.89
CA LYS A 428 -13.01 10.69 30.33
C LYS A 428 -14.09 10.59 29.25
N ALA A 429 -14.41 9.36 28.82
CA ALA A 429 -15.41 9.13 27.81
C ALA A 429 -16.81 9.58 28.29
N PRO A 430 -17.69 10.06 27.42
CA PRO A 430 -19.06 10.41 27.80
C PRO A 430 -19.75 9.24 28.46
N LYS A 431 -20.51 9.47 29.53
CA LYS A 431 -21.23 8.41 30.26
C LYS A 431 -22.16 7.58 29.36
N GLN A 432 -22.60 8.15 28.25
CA GLN A 432 -23.49 7.54 27.26
C GLN A 432 -22.72 7.19 25.98
N TYR A 433 -21.43 6.82 26.07
CA TYR A 433 -20.79 6.28 24.90
C TYR A 433 -21.34 4.88 24.66
N PHE A 434 -21.44 4.55 23.45
CA PHE A 434 -22.06 3.43 22.79
C PHE A 434 -22.38 2.19 23.64
N THR A 435 -23.63 1.76 23.60
CA THR A 435 -24.05 0.40 23.99
C THR A 435 -24.24 -0.44 22.73
N THR A 436 -23.75 -1.66 22.73
CA THR A 436 -23.95 -2.59 21.60
C THR A 436 -25.47 -2.70 21.33
N PRO A 437 -25.94 -2.42 20.11
CA PRO A 437 -27.35 -2.62 19.78
C PRO A 437 -27.72 -4.07 20.05
N GLN A 438 -28.87 -4.31 20.66
CA GLN A 438 -29.40 -5.68 20.74
C GLN A 438 -29.69 -6.14 19.30
N LEU A 439 -29.40 -7.43 19.03
CA LEU A 439 -29.71 -8.03 17.74
C LEU A 439 -31.19 -7.77 17.40
N GLY A 440 -31.44 -7.07 16.28
CA GLY A 440 -32.79 -6.70 15.83
C GLY A 440 -33.27 -5.29 16.23
N SER A 441 -32.51 -4.50 16.98
CA SER A 441 -32.82 -3.10 17.23
C SER A 441 -32.13 -2.19 16.21
N SER A 442 -32.89 -1.31 15.57
CA SER A 442 -32.29 -0.22 14.78
C SER A 442 -31.45 0.67 15.69
N PRO A 443 -30.30 1.20 15.22
CA PRO A 443 -29.54 2.15 16.00
C PRO A 443 -30.44 3.35 16.36
N PRO A 444 -30.30 3.94 17.55
CA PRO A 444 -31.06 5.12 17.91
C PRO A 444 -30.85 6.22 16.86
N ALA A 445 -31.93 6.83 16.41
CA ALA A 445 -31.87 7.98 15.51
C ALA A 445 -30.89 9.00 16.07
N LYS A 446 -29.99 9.52 15.22
CA LYS A 446 -29.12 10.63 15.62
C LYS A 446 -30.00 11.72 16.22
N ALA A 447 -29.74 12.10 17.48
CA ALA A 447 -30.32 13.29 18.02
C ALA A 447 -29.79 14.47 17.21
N ASP A 448 -30.68 15.10 16.45
CA ASP A 448 -30.40 16.39 15.81
C ASP A 448 -30.00 17.42 16.88
N LYS A 449 -28.78 17.91 16.76
CA LYS A 449 -28.35 19.19 17.32
C LYS A 449 -27.40 19.86 16.35
#